data_b375cae33f90e5c666eae571f5986a80
#
_entry.id   b375cae33f90e5c666eae571f5986a80
#
_cell.length_a   1.000
_cell.length_b   1.000
_cell.length_c   1.000
_cell.angle_alpha   90.00
_cell.angle_beta   90.00
_cell.angle_gamma   90.00
#
_symmetry.space_group_name_H-M   'P 1'
#
loop_
_entity.id
_entity.type
_entity.pdbx_description
1 polymer ?
#
loop_
_entity_poly.entity_id
_entity_poly.type
_entity_poly.pdbx_seq_one_letter_code
_entity_poly.pdbx_strand_id
1 'polypeptide(L)'
;MPTVYDFSAPLLAPLLAPLPATLLVPHLDGQPLSLGNFRGRVLLIVNTASLCGFTPQYAGLEVLHRTYRDRGFFVLGFPCNQFGGQEPGSDAGIGAFCEKNYGVTFPLFTKVDVNGPNAHPLFRFLKEEKPGIFGMFGAGAIRWNFTKFLISRKGKVIARYGPAKVPKAIAPAIERLLREE
;
A
#
# COMPACT_ATOMS: atom_id res chain seq x y z
N MET A 1 -17.00 13.76 3.78
CA MET A 1 -15.61 13.88 3.31
C MET A 1 -15.17 12.52 2.82
N PRO A 2 -14.49 12.42 1.67
CA PRO A 2 -13.99 11.13 1.18
C PRO A 2 -12.95 10.53 2.14
N THR A 3 -12.84 9.21 2.11
CA THR A 3 -11.88 8.42 2.86
C THR A 3 -11.19 7.44 1.92
N VAL A 4 -10.12 6.76 2.34
CA VAL A 4 -9.48 5.73 1.50
C VAL A 4 -10.42 4.59 1.15
N TYR A 5 -11.49 4.38 1.89
CA TYR A 5 -12.46 3.31 1.65
C TYR A 5 -13.39 3.54 0.46
N ASP A 6 -13.36 4.74 -0.13
CA ASP A 6 -14.17 5.09 -1.30
C ASP A 6 -13.47 4.75 -2.63
N PHE A 7 -12.28 4.14 -2.57
CA PHE A 7 -11.48 3.75 -3.73
C PHE A 7 -11.45 2.25 -3.94
N SER A 8 -11.10 1.81 -5.16
CA SER A 8 -10.89 0.41 -5.53
C SER A 8 -9.73 0.29 -6.50
N ALA A 9 -9.10 -0.88 -6.53
CA ALA A 9 -8.04 -1.22 -7.48
C ALA A 9 -8.03 -2.73 -7.75
N PRO A 10 -7.69 -3.20 -8.97
CA PRO A 10 -7.55 -4.63 -9.25
C PRO A 10 -6.40 -5.24 -8.44
N LEU A 11 -6.60 -6.45 -7.94
CA LEU A 11 -5.53 -7.26 -7.35
C LEU A 11 -4.61 -7.83 -8.42
N LEU A 12 -3.35 -7.94 -8.10
CA LEU A 12 -2.31 -8.44 -8.99
C LEU A 12 -2.42 -9.96 -9.23
N ALA A 13 -2.85 -10.69 -8.20
CA ALA A 13 -3.10 -12.13 -8.22
C ALA A 13 -4.09 -12.51 -7.11
N PRO A 14 -4.65 -13.75 -7.13
CA PRO A 14 -5.35 -14.28 -5.97
C PRO A 14 -4.44 -14.17 -4.74
N LEU A 15 -5.00 -13.77 -3.62
CA LEU A 15 -4.26 -13.66 -2.38
C LEU A 15 -3.64 -15.01 -2.01
N LEU A 16 -2.31 -15.04 -1.85
CA LEU A 16 -1.56 -16.24 -1.48
C LEU A 16 -1.89 -16.74 -0.07
N ALA A 17 -2.36 -15.86 0.79
CA ALA A 17 -2.92 -16.22 2.09
C ALA A 17 -4.39 -15.79 2.14
N PRO A 18 -5.28 -16.62 2.69
CA PRO A 18 -6.67 -16.24 2.85
C PRO A 18 -6.75 -14.97 3.70
N LEU A 19 -7.45 -13.96 3.20
CA LEU A 19 -7.92 -12.88 4.07
C LEU A 19 -8.73 -13.51 5.21
N PRO A 20 -8.73 -12.91 6.42
CA PRO A 20 -9.61 -13.35 7.48
C PRO A 20 -11.03 -13.52 6.93
N ALA A 21 -11.76 -14.51 7.42
CA ALA A 21 -13.12 -14.85 6.95
C ALA A 21 -14.06 -13.64 6.88
N THR A 22 -13.82 -12.64 7.74
CA THR A 22 -14.51 -11.34 7.74
C THR A 22 -14.16 -10.41 6.57
N LEU A 23 -13.14 -10.76 5.79
CA LEU A 23 -12.67 -10.03 4.60
C LEU A 23 -12.76 -10.89 3.33
N LEU A 24 -13.36 -12.09 3.43
CA LEU A 24 -13.63 -12.95 2.27
C LEU A 24 -14.65 -12.24 1.38
N VAL A 25 -14.14 -11.50 0.42
CA VAL A 25 -14.91 -11.09 -0.74
C VAL A 25 -14.49 -12.04 -1.85
N PRO A 26 -15.42 -12.72 -2.53
CA PRO A 26 -15.09 -13.58 -3.66
C PRO A 26 -14.59 -12.70 -4.81
N HIS A 27 -13.28 -12.59 -4.97
CA HIS A 27 -12.64 -11.91 -6.09
C HIS A 27 -11.74 -12.88 -6.84
N LEU A 28 -12.39 -13.78 -7.59
CA LEU A 28 -11.70 -14.71 -8.49
C LEU A 28 -11.71 -14.25 -9.96
N ASP A 29 -12.28 -13.08 -10.26
CA ASP A 29 -12.66 -12.73 -11.64
C ASP A 29 -11.98 -11.46 -12.18
N GLY A 30 -10.86 -11.02 -11.60
CA GLY A 30 -10.18 -9.79 -12.04
C GLY A 30 -10.95 -8.49 -11.74
N GLN A 31 -12.02 -8.57 -10.93
CA GLN A 31 -12.79 -7.41 -10.51
C GLN A 31 -12.00 -6.54 -9.53
N PRO A 32 -12.15 -5.21 -9.59
CA PRO A 32 -11.49 -4.32 -8.65
C PRO A 32 -11.89 -4.62 -7.20
N LEU A 33 -10.90 -4.79 -6.32
CA LEU A 33 -11.15 -4.90 -4.88
C LEU A 33 -11.42 -3.51 -4.31
N SER A 34 -12.59 -3.33 -3.70
CA SER A 34 -12.89 -2.11 -2.97
C SER A 34 -12.09 -2.02 -1.68
N LEU A 35 -11.41 -0.89 -1.45
CA LEU A 35 -10.76 -0.62 -0.17
C LEU A 35 -11.79 -0.49 0.97
N GLY A 36 -13.06 -0.33 0.66
CA GLY A 36 -14.18 -0.43 1.61
C GLY A 36 -14.20 -1.74 2.38
N ASN A 37 -13.65 -2.83 1.83
CA ASN A 37 -13.51 -4.12 2.50
C ASN A 37 -12.56 -4.07 3.70
N PHE A 38 -11.71 -3.06 3.78
CA PHE A 38 -10.79 -2.83 4.91
C PHE A 38 -11.32 -1.81 5.92
N ARG A 39 -12.62 -1.47 5.89
CA ARG A 39 -13.21 -0.57 6.91
C ARG A 39 -12.94 -1.07 8.32
N GLY A 40 -12.60 -0.15 9.23
CA GLY A 40 -12.25 -0.47 10.60
C GLY A 40 -10.83 -1.04 10.77
N ARG A 41 -10.01 -1.06 9.70
CA ARG A 41 -8.62 -1.54 9.75
C ARG A 41 -7.63 -0.38 9.64
N VAL A 42 -6.48 -0.54 10.25
CA VAL A 42 -5.32 0.34 10.05
C VAL A 42 -4.60 -0.13 8.80
N LEU A 43 -4.29 0.76 7.86
CA LEU A 43 -3.65 0.40 6.60
C LEU A 43 -2.30 1.10 6.45
N LEU A 44 -1.34 0.40 5.82
CA LEU A 44 -0.11 0.99 5.30
C LEU A 44 -0.08 0.81 3.78
N ILE A 45 -0.38 1.87 3.04
CA ILE A 45 -0.42 1.88 1.57
C ILE A 45 0.97 2.28 1.07
N VAL A 46 1.55 1.47 0.18
CA VAL A 46 2.94 1.62 -0.27
C VAL A 46 3.02 1.49 -1.79
N ASN A 47 3.67 2.44 -2.48
CA ASN A 47 4.06 2.23 -3.88
C ASN A 47 5.38 1.47 -3.95
N THR A 48 5.43 0.38 -4.71
CA THR A 48 6.51 -0.60 -4.69
C THR A 48 7.20 -0.76 -6.04
N ALA A 49 8.39 -1.36 -6.03
CA ALA A 49 9.11 -1.76 -7.24
C ALA A 49 10.06 -2.93 -6.96
N SER A 50 10.29 -3.79 -7.98
CA SER A 50 11.10 -5.00 -7.87
C SER A 50 12.61 -4.77 -8.07
N LEU A 51 13.01 -3.68 -8.75
CA LEU A 51 14.41 -3.40 -9.14
C LEU A 51 14.95 -2.12 -8.48
N CYS A 52 14.53 -1.81 -7.27
CA CYS A 52 14.90 -0.60 -6.53
C CYS A 52 15.89 -0.92 -5.40
N GLY A 53 16.77 0.01 -5.06
CA GLY A 53 17.63 -0.12 -3.87
C GLY A 53 16.84 -0.27 -2.56
N PHE A 54 15.57 0.15 -2.54
CA PHE A 54 14.66 -0.01 -1.39
C PHE A 54 13.82 -1.30 -1.44
N THR A 55 13.94 -2.13 -2.49
CA THR A 55 13.19 -3.41 -2.63
C THR A 55 13.34 -4.35 -1.43
N PRO A 56 14.50 -4.42 -0.72
CA PRO A 56 14.60 -5.21 0.51
C PRO A 56 13.61 -4.81 1.62
N GLN A 57 12.96 -3.65 1.54
CA GLN A 57 11.92 -3.27 2.48
C GLN A 57 10.65 -4.14 2.40
N TYR A 58 10.46 -4.92 1.33
CA TYR A 58 9.40 -5.94 1.27
C TYR A 58 9.44 -6.88 2.48
N ALA A 59 10.64 -7.34 2.88
CA ALA A 59 10.80 -8.19 4.07
C ALA A 59 10.27 -7.52 5.33
N GLY A 60 10.62 -6.25 5.56
CA GLY A 60 10.13 -5.49 6.72
C GLY A 60 8.62 -5.19 6.67
N LEU A 61 8.06 -4.96 5.49
CA LEU A 61 6.63 -4.78 5.28
C LEU A 61 5.87 -6.07 5.60
N GLU A 62 6.39 -7.22 5.16
CA GLU A 62 5.82 -8.53 5.45
C GLU A 62 5.86 -8.85 6.96
N VAL A 63 6.96 -8.53 7.64
CA VAL A 63 7.03 -8.66 9.10
C VAL A 63 5.96 -7.83 9.79
N LEU A 64 5.76 -6.56 9.41
CA LEU A 64 4.69 -5.73 9.97
C LEU A 64 3.32 -6.33 9.70
N HIS A 65 3.08 -6.80 8.46
CA HIS A 65 1.81 -7.39 8.08
C HIS A 65 1.49 -8.60 8.94
N ARG A 66 2.41 -9.57 9.03
CA ARG A 66 2.21 -10.78 9.85
C ARG A 66 2.04 -10.48 11.32
N THR A 67 2.81 -9.52 11.86
CA THR A 67 2.76 -9.18 13.29
C THR A 67 1.43 -8.58 13.70
N TYR A 68 0.81 -7.76 12.83
CA TYR A 68 -0.34 -6.94 13.24
C TYR A 68 -1.65 -7.27 12.51
N ARG A 69 -1.67 -8.17 11.50
CA ARG A 69 -2.87 -8.48 10.70
C ARG A 69 -4.04 -8.96 11.58
N ASP A 70 -3.77 -9.81 12.55
CA ASP A 70 -4.79 -10.39 13.42
C ASP A 70 -5.36 -9.35 14.42
N ARG A 71 -4.65 -8.23 14.58
CA ARG A 71 -5.08 -7.05 15.33
C ARG A 71 -5.76 -6.00 14.45
N GLY A 72 -5.93 -6.28 13.17
CA GLY A 72 -6.63 -5.41 12.21
C GLY A 72 -5.76 -4.41 11.48
N PHE A 73 -4.51 -4.77 11.17
CA PHE A 73 -3.61 -3.99 10.32
C PHE A 73 -3.33 -4.71 9.01
N PHE A 74 -3.26 -3.96 7.91
CA PHE A 74 -2.89 -4.48 6.60
C PHE A 74 -1.87 -3.59 5.90
N VAL A 75 -0.89 -4.22 5.24
CA VAL A 75 -0.08 -3.58 4.20
C VAL A 75 -0.80 -3.77 2.87
N LEU A 76 -0.84 -2.73 2.05
CA LEU A 76 -1.39 -2.75 0.69
C LEU A 76 -0.30 -2.26 -0.27
N GLY A 77 0.19 -3.14 -1.14
CA GLY A 77 1.26 -2.84 -2.08
C GLY A 77 0.75 -2.47 -3.47
N PHE A 78 1.23 -1.36 -4.02
CA PHE A 78 0.88 -0.86 -5.34
C PHE A 78 2.16 -0.74 -6.19
N PRO A 79 2.45 -1.69 -7.08
CA PRO A 79 3.58 -1.60 -8.00
C PRO A 79 3.49 -0.36 -8.88
N CYS A 80 4.63 0.31 -9.11
CA CYS A 80 4.69 1.53 -9.90
C CYS A 80 5.98 1.62 -10.69
N ASN A 81 5.90 1.88 -12.00
CA ASN A 81 7.07 1.95 -12.89
C ASN A 81 7.56 3.37 -13.16
N GLN A 82 7.01 4.40 -12.50
CA GLN A 82 7.33 5.80 -12.79
C GLN A 82 8.70 6.27 -12.29
N PHE A 83 9.39 5.48 -11.47
CA PHE A 83 10.66 5.84 -10.84
C PHE A 83 11.80 5.00 -11.40
N GLY A 84 12.47 5.57 -12.43
CA GLY A 84 13.61 4.92 -13.08
C GLY A 84 13.28 3.63 -13.83
N GLY A 85 12.01 3.36 -14.15
CA GLY A 85 11.61 2.14 -14.85
C GLY A 85 11.86 0.87 -14.00
N GLN A 86 11.85 0.99 -12.68
CA GLN A 86 12.25 -0.08 -11.76
C GLN A 86 11.18 -1.13 -11.47
N GLU A 87 10.03 -1.05 -12.15
CA GLU A 87 8.97 -2.07 -12.12
C GLU A 87 8.52 -2.45 -13.54
N PRO A 88 9.41 -2.98 -14.40
CA PRO A 88 9.08 -3.26 -15.78
C PRO A 88 8.22 -4.51 -15.98
N GLY A 89 8.19 -5.40 -14.98
CA GLY A 89 7.53 -6.70 -15.06
C GLY A 89 6.02 -6.63 -15.32
N SER A 90 5.45 -7.74 -15.79
CA SER A 90 4.00 -7.94 -15.80
C SER A 90 3.49 -8.14 -14.38
N ASP A 91 2.19 -7.96 -14.16
CA ASP A 91 1.56 -8.17 -12.86
C ASP A 91 1.84 -9.59 -12.32
N ALA A 92 1.73 -10.64 -13.15
CA ALA A 92 2.06 -12.01 -12.77
C ALA A 92 3.55 -12.17 -12.38
N GLY A 93 4.45 -11.53 -13.13
CA GLY A 93 5.89 -11.55 -12.83
C GLY A 93 6.23 -10.85 -11.50
N ILE A 94 5.56 -9.72 -11.23
CA ILE A 94 5.72 -8.98 -9.96
C ILE A 94 5.24 -9.84 -8.79
N GLY A 95 4.08 -10.48 -8.90
CA GLY A 95 3.54 -11.36 -7.88
C GLY A 95 4.49 -12.51 -7.56
N ALA A 96 4.96 -13.24 -8.59
CA ALA A 96 5.90 -14.32 -8.43
C ALA A 96 7.25 -13.85 -7.82
N PHE A 97 7.74 -12.68 -8.20
CA PHE A 97 8.93 -12.08 -7.61
C PHE A 97 8.77 -11.82 -6.12
N CYS A 98 7.68 -11.18 -5.72
CA CYS A 98 7.41 -10.82 -4.33
C CYS A 98 7.25 -12.06 -3.45
N GLU A 99 6.52 -13.06 -3.94
CA GLU A 99 6.34 -14.33 -3.24
C GLU A 99 7.69 -15.06 -3.06
N LYS A 100 8.40 -15.32 -4.18
CA LYS A 100 9.62 -16.12 -4.20
C LYS A 100 10.74 -15.49 -3.37
N ASN A 101 10.93 -14.17 -3.43
CA ASN A 101 12.09 -13.51 -2.84
C ASN A 101 11.84 -12.97 -1.42
N TYR A 102 10.59 -12.66 -1.08
CA TYR A 102 10.26 -11.99 0.19
C TYR A 102 9.12 -12.68 0.95
N GLY A 103 8.50 -13.71 0.38
CA GLY A 103 7.37 -14.41 0.99
C GLY A 103 6.19 -13.48 1.29
N VAL A 104 5.96 -12.50 0.41
CA VAL A 104 4.89 -11.51 0.58
C VAL A 104 3.53 -12.18 0.62
N THR A 105 2.77 -11.91 1.69
CA THR A 105 1.41 -12.42 1.89
C THR A 105 0.36 -11.30 1.95
N PHE A 106 0.79 -10.05 2.03
CA PHE A 106 -0.14 -8.91 1.99
C PHE A 106 -0.66 -8.63 0.56
N PRO A 107 -1.84 -8.01 0.42
CA PRO A 107 -2.43 -7.69 -0.88
C PRO A 107 -1.51 -6.85 -1.76
N LEU A 108 -1.26 -7.32 -2.96
CA LEU A 108 -0.61 -6.60 -4.05
C LEU A 108 -1.64 -6.28 -5.12
N PHE A 109 -1.69 -5.04 -5.55
CA PHE A 109 -2.57 -4.56 -6.60
C PHE A 109 -1.85 -4.51 -7.94
N THR A 110 -2.61 -4.39 -9.03
CA THR A 110 -2.04 -4.20 -10.36
C THR A 110 -1.22 -2.91 -10.42
N LYS A 111 -0.27 -2.85 -11.35
CA LYS A 111 0.60 -1.70 -11.54
C LYS A 111 -0.20 -0.43 -11.79
N VAL A 112 0.16 0.65 -11.10
CA VAL A 112 -0.50 1.96 -11.20
C VAL A 112 0.48 3.10 -11.38
N ASP A 113 0.01 4.20 -11.94
CA ASP A 113 0.68 5.49 -11.86
C ASP A 113 0.29 6.19 -10.54
N VAL A 114 1.27 6.78 -9.87
CA VAL A 114 1.06 7.51 -8.62
C VAL A 114 1.19 9.04 -8.80
N ASN A 115 1.75 9.49 -9.93
CA ASN A 115 1.91 10.90 -10.29
C ASN A 115 1.37 11.17 -11.70
N GLY A 116 1.19 12.47 -12.01
CA GLY A 116 0.75 12.93 -13.32
C GLY A 116 -0.75 12.78 -13.55
N PRO A 117 -1.21 13.05 -14.80
CA PRO A 117 -2.63 13.07 -15.16
C PRO A 117 -3.30 11.68 -15.07
N ASN A 118 -2.51 10.61 -15.23
CA ASN A 118 -2.99 9.22 -15.15
C ASN A 118 -2.87 8.61 -13.75
N ALA A 119 -2.47 9.41 -12.75
CA ALA A 119 -2.35 8.89 -11.39
C ALA A 119 -3.66 8.27 -10.91
N HIS A 120 -3.55 7.07 -10.31
CA HIS A 120 -4.69 6.38 -9.72
C HIS A 120 -5.44 7.29 -8.73
N PRO A 121 -6.77 7.34 -8.73
CA PRO A 121 -7.55 8.24 -7.86
C PRO A 121 -7.18 8.15 -6.39
N LEU A 122 -6.91 6.95 -5.88
CA LEU A 122 -6.41 6.74 -4.51
C LEU A 122 -5.14 7.56 -4.24
N PHE A 123 -4.16 7.53 -5.14
CA PHE A 123 -2.90 8.24 -4.94
C PHE A 123 -3.04 9.76 -5.11
N ARG A 124 -3.99 10.24 -5.91
CA ARG A 124 -4.34 11.67 -5.93
C ARG A 124 -4.84 12.09 -4.55
N PHE A 125 -5.83 11.38 -4.01
CA PHE A 125 -6.39 11.61 -2.68
C PHE A 125 -5.31 11.56 -1.57
N LEU A 126 -4.46 10.51 -1.54
CA LEU A 126 -3.41 10.37 -0.54
C LEU A 126 -2.42 11.55 -0.54
N LYS A 127 -2.08 12.05 -1.73
CA LYS A 127 -1.18 13.21 -1.89
C LYS A 127 -1.83 14.53 -1.46
N GLU A 128 -3.13 14.70 -1.71
CA GLU A 128 -3.91 15.87 -1.27
C GLU A 128 -4.01 15.91 0.24
N GLU A 129 -4.34 14.78 0.88
CA GLU A 129 -4.44 14.67 2.33
C GLU A 129 -3.08 14.84 3.05
N LYS A 130 -1.99 14.36 2.45
CA LYS A 130 -0.62 14.47 2.99
C LYS A 130 0.39 14.82 1.88
N PRO A 131 0.47 16.10 1.51
CA PRO A 131 1.32 16.54 0.39
C PRO A 131 2.82 16.37 0.63
N GLY A 132 3.25 16.13 1.85
CA GLY A 132 4.67 16.03 2.21
C GLY A 132 5.31 17.42 2.44
N ILE A 133 6.58 17.43 2.87
CA ILE A 133 7.29 18.65 3.32
C ILE A 133 7.39 19.72 2.20
N PHE A 134 7.45 19.29 0.94
CA PHE A 134 7.52 20.19 -0.23
C PHE A 134 6.16 20.49 -0.86
N GLY A 135 5.07 19.93 -0.35
CA GLY A 135 3.72 20.13 -0.89
C GLY A 135 3.15 21.52 -0.67
N MET A 136 3.73 22.29 0.25
CA MET A 136 3.38 23.71 0.44
C MET A 136 3.74 24.60 -0.77
N PHE A 137 4.55 24.09 -1.71
CA PHE A 137 4.97 24.82 -2.92
C PHE A 137 4.40 24.19 -4.20
N GLY A 138 3.28 23.49 -4.12
CA GLY A 138 2.48 23.16 -5.31
C GLY A 138 2.76 21.82 -5.94
N ALA A 139 2.80 20.75 -5.42
CA ALA A 139 2.49 19.39 -5.87
C ALA A 139 3.07 18.35 -4.89
N GLY A 140 2.27 17.79 -4.07
CA GLY A 140 2.63 16.70 -3.17
C GLY A 140 3.10 15.41 -3.88
N ALA A 141 3.78 15.55 -5.02
CA ALA A 141 4.24 14.42 -5.83
C ALA A 141 5.02 13.41 -5.00
N ILE A 142 4.79 12.14 -5.26
CA ILE A 142 5.61 11.06 -4.73
C ILE A 142 6.97 11.12 -5.44
N ARG A 143 8.05 11.14 -4.65
CA ARG A 143 9.39 11.37 -5.17
C ARG A 143 10.10 10.09 -5.57
N TRP A 144 9.74 8.94 -4.98
CA TRP A 144 10.41 7.67 -5.23
C TRP A 144 9.56 6.47 -4.79
N ASN A 145 10.02 5.26 -5.18
CA ASN A 145 9.47 3.99 -4.74
C ASN A 145 9.51 3.87 -3.20
N PHE A 146 8.65 3.05 -2.64
CA PHE A 146 8.53 2.80 -1.19
C PHE A 146 8.16 4.04 -0.36
N THR A 147 7.42 4.98 -0.94
CA THR A 147 6.68 5.98 -0.16
C THR A 147 5.47 5.29 0.48
N LYS A 148 5.23 5.59 1.75
CA LYS A 148 4.21 4.91 2.56
C LYS A 148 3.21 5.92 3.11
N PHE A 149 1.93 5.53 3.14
CA PHE A 149 0.85 6.30 3.77
C PHE A 149 0.21 5.45 4.85
N LEU A 150 0.15 5.97 6.08
CA LEU A 150 -0.48 5.31 7.23
C LEU A 150 -1.90 5.83 7.38
N ILE A 151 -2.86 4.91 7.45
CA ILE A 151 -4.30 5.18 7.45
C ILE A 151 -4.90 4.67 8.76
N SER A 152 -5.76 5.48 9.40
CA SER A 152 -6.48 5.08 10.60
C SER A 152 -7.65 4.14 10.29
N ARG A 153 -8.24 3.53 11.34
CA ARG A 153 -9.48 2.71 11.24
C ARG A 153 -10.65 3.47 10.61
N LYS A 154 -10.66 4.80 10.69
CA LYS A 154 -11.69 5.69 10.12
C LYS A 154 -11.41 6.08 8.67
N GLY A 155 -10.36 5.53 8.05
CA GLY A 155 -9.98 5.81 6.67
C GLY A 155 -9.29 7.16 6.46
N LYS A 156 -8.85 7.84 7.52
CA LYS A 156 -8.11 9.11 7.44
C LYS A 156 -6.62 8.86 7.21
N VAL A 157 -6.01 9.65 6.35
CA VAL A 157 -4.55 9.62 6.13
C VAL A 157 -3.87 10.31 7.32
N ILE A 158 -3.15 9.54 8.12
CA ILE A 158 -2.51 10.02 9.36
C ILE A 158 -1.11 10.55 9.09
N ALA A 159 -0.32 9.81 8.31
CA ALA A 159 1.07 10.16 8.03
C ALA A 159 1.50 9.72 6.64
N ARG A 160 2.49 10.41 6.09
CA ARG A 160 3.25 10.02 4.89
C ARG A 160 4.72 9.88 5.27
N TYR A 161 5.32 8.77 4.86
CA TYR A 161 6.74 8.48 5.10
C TYR A 161 7.46 8.32 3.76
N GLY A 162 8.63 8.95 3.65
CA GLY A 162 9.52 8.77 2.50
C GLY A 162 10.17 7.38 2.45
N PRO A 163 10.88 7.06 1.34
CA PRO A 163 11.54 5.77 1.15
C PRO A 163 12.53 5.40 2.26
N ALA A 164 13.29 6.35 2.76
CA ALA A 164 14.31 6.12 3.80
C ALA A 164 13.73 5.68 5.15
N LYS A 165 12.44 5.91 5.41
CA LYS A 165 11.79 5.43 6.63
C LYS A 165 11.55 3.93 6.53
N VAL A 166 12.38 3.14 7.22
CA VAL A 166 12.27 1.68 7.22
C VAL A 166 10.97 1.21 7.89
N PRO A 167 10.36 0.09 7.45
CA PRO A 167 9.08 -0.39 7.98
C PRO A 167 9.06 -0.53 9.50
N LYS A 168 10.08 -1.12 10.12
CA LYS A 168 10.17 -1.30 11.58
C LYS A 168 9.99 0.02 12.35
N ALA A 169 10.47 1.13 11.81
CA ALA A 169 10.36 2.44 12.46
C ALA A 169 8.95 3.04 12.42
N ILE A 170 7.99 2.39 11.74
CA ILE A 170 6.58 2.78 11.68
C ILE A 170 5.76 2.02 12.74
N ALA A 171 6.28 0.91 13.29
CA ALA A 171 5.57 0.06 14.25
C ALA A 171 4.93 0.83 15.42
N PRO A 172 5.62 1.79 16.09
CA PRO A 172 4.99 2.52 17.19
C PRO A 172 3.75 3.33 16.78
N ALA A 173 3.74 3.89 15.57
CA ALA A 173 2.58 4.61 15.04
C ALA A 173 1.41 3.66 14.70
N ILE A 174 1.71 2.47 14.16
CA ILE A 174 0.73 1.41 13.92
C ILE A 174 0.11 0.97 15.23
N GLU A 175 0.92 0.67 16.24
CA GLU A 175 0.44 0.23 17.56
C GLU A 175 -0.45 1.25 18.24
N ARG A 176 -0.11 2.54 18.11
CA ARG A 176 -0.96 3.61 18.63
C ARG A 176 -2.35 3.57 17.97
N LEU A 177 -2.41 3.53 16.63
CA LEU A 177 -3.68 3.48 15.90
C LEU A 177 -4.48 2.20 16.13
N LEU A 178 -3.81 1.09 16.43
CA LEU A 178 -4.47 -0.17 16.78
C LEU A 178 -5.14 -0.14 18.17
N ARG A 179 -4.72 0.77 19.06
CA ARG A 179 -5.33 1.00 20.38
C ARG A 179 -6.47 2.03 20.34
N GLU A 180 -6.51 2.87 19.30
CA GLU A 180 -7.59 3.85 19.10
C GLU A 180 -8.83 3.13 18.53
N GLU A 181 -10.02 3.33 19.12
CA GLU A 181 -11.31 2.81 18.67
C GLU A 181 -11.92 3.61 17.51
#